data_7d3dca8736ef4c192c8d53fb9397dc75
#
_entry.id   7d3dca8736ef4c192c8d53fb9397dc75
#
_cell.length_a   1.000
_cell.length_b   1.000
_cell.length_c   1.000
_cell.angle_alpha   90.00
_cell.angle_beta   90.00
_cell.angle_gamma   90.00
#
_symmetry.space_group_name_H-M   'P 1'
#
loop_
_entity.id
_entity.type
_entity.pdbx_description
1 polymer ?
#
loop_
_entity_poly.entity_id
_entity_poly.type
_entity_poly.pdbx_seq_one_letter_code
_entity_poly.pdbx_strand_id
1 'polypeptide(L)'
;MKRLGFFFAAAALSAITAFPSAINAADERDWHMVAPQLSDAPLKDNQIMYNAGGLDGAVAVFGVPSMRTYRHILVGVDLHEPVFSGPNNAGNKNLNPDGKYLYVNDKGAGTIGVINLQLGILERLIAMPFPFGLHHITLGQDGKTIFGSGELTGKIMKMDIATAKIQVLDWGPAPSAPDYLDVTKPGKPEYVFSGNYYHSTVGVFSTNPFKLIKEIPVGKNPHGTDAEPQGRYIQVADKLSATLTIIDVDKLAVKKVIPAGAGPLHNVFDSKGNYAYTCCFVADSIVKNDLTKLEIVDEFPVHYRIGHIAVSADDNYVFALNKFSTGLFSPTGIRWPVNHEMIDLNEKSKTYGKTLKIIPVDGEPHNAKVLFASLIKEWTTGAAGDLVKEKHQEMHVSHRSASKLYILPRDTAKPGIVEKDGVKEIHVKAFSYGYVPRMMRVNKGDKVRIIVTNIDKAAGITKNPDVIMGFTIYGPYGLRSNISATRGISVMTEFVADIAGEYEIYCQHFCGPLHLEMRAAFLVDGPKGQANLATGDYDEAQKLPGLTDPALLERAQRI
;
A
#
# COMPACT_ATOMS: atom_id res chain seq x y z
N MET A 1 62.03 15.88 -32.27
CA MET A 1 62.98 15.90 -31.19
C MET A 1 62.27 15.75 -29.89
N LYS A 2 62.70 14.90 -29.04
CA LYS A 2 62.19 14.45 -27.72
C LYS A 2 60.81 13.87 -27.68
N ARG A 3 60.80 12.53 -27.73
CA ARG A 3 59.70 11.62 -27.36
C ARG A 3 59.47 11.77 -25.83
N LEU A 4 58.25 12.03 -25.42
CA LEU A 4 57.78 11.73 -24.08
C LEU A 4 56.90 10.48 -24.16
N GLY A 5 57.40 9.43 -23.51
CA GLY A 5 56.74 8.14 -23.51
C GLY A 5 55.53 8.11 -22.56
N PHE A 6 54.57 7.40 -22.99
CA PHE A 6 53.41 6.97 -22.18
C PHE A 6 53.86 5.87 -21.21
N PHE A 7 53.87 6.18 -19.94
CA PHE A 7 53.87 5.24 -18.83
C PHE A 7 52.70 5.58 -17.91
N PHE A 8 51.52 5.09 -18.20
CA PHE A 8 50.41 4.97 -17.27
C PHE A 8 49.37 4.01 -17.83
N ALA A 9 49.59 2.74 -17.69
CA ALA A 9 48.57 1.73 -17.88
C ALA A 9 49.05 0.33 -17.45
N ALA A 10 49.34 0.12 -16.18
CA ALA A 10 49.55 -1.25 -15.67
C ALA A 10 49.24 -1.43 -14.17
N ALA A 11 48.63 -0.47 -13.51
CA ALA A 11 48.36 -0.60 -12.08
C ALA A 11 46.87 -0.62 -11.67
N ALA A 12 45.96 -0.65 -12.65
CA ALA A 12 44.50 -0.60 -12.37
C ALA A 12 43.73 -1.90 -12.66
N LEU A 13 44.42 -2.97 -13.10
CA LEU A 13 43.73 -4.23 -13.47
C LEU A 13 43.89 -5.37 -12.45
N SER A 14 44.58 -5.17 -11.36
CA SER A 14 44.78 -6.24 -10.36
C SER A 14 43.92 -6.10 -9.09
N ALA A 15 43.02 -5.12 -9.02
CA ALA A 15 42.11 -4.95 -7.91
C ALA A 15 40.69 -5.48 -8.10
N ILE A 16 40.37 -6.06 -9.29
CA ILE A 16 39.02 -6.56 -9.58
C ILE A 16 38.88 -8.08 -9.41
N THR A 17 39.96 -8.79 -9.13
CA THR A 17 39.92 -10.25 -8.97
C THR A 17 39.82 -10.75 -7.52
N ALA A 18 39.51 -9.90 -6.57
CA ALA A 18 39.29 -10.30 -5.20
C ALA A 18 37.91 -9.87 -4.68
N PHE A 19 36.86 -10.14 -5.45
CA PHE A 19 35.58 -10.44 -4.83
C PHE A 19 35.58 -11.95 -4.56
N PRO A 20 36.00 -12.38 -3.36
CA PRO A 20 35.89 -13.78 -3.05
C PRO A 20 34.42 -14.09 -2.95
N SER A 21 33.99 -15.10 -3.59
CA SER A 21 33.08 -16.18 -3.11
C SER A 21 32.42 -16.00 -1.71
N ALA A 22 32.17 -14.78 -1.23
CA ALA A 22 31.40 -14.52 -0.03
C ALA A 22 29.94 -14.98 -0.17
N ILE A 23 29.49 -15.25 -1.39
CA ILE A 23 28.15 -15.79 -1.66
C ILE A 23 28.07 -17.27 -1.29
N ASN A 24 29.14 -18.04 -1.45
CA ASN A 24 29.15 -19.46 -1.07
C ASN A 24 29.37 -19.67 0.43
N ALA A 25 30.08 -18.76 1.09
CA ALA A 25 30.26 -18.84 2.53
C ALA A 25 28.98 -18.45 3.34
N ALA A 26 28.00 -17.86 2.69
CA ALA A 26 26.73 -17.57 3.33
C ALA A 26 25.80 -18.80 3.41
N ASP A 27 25.99 -19.79 2.54
CA ASP A 27 25.13 -20.98 2.48
C ASP A 27 25.44 -21.98 3.62
N GLU A 28 26.66 -21.94 4.17
CA GLU A 28 27.05 -22.75 5.34
C GLU A 28 26.97 -21.99 6.65
N ARG A 29 26.60 -20.74 6.59
CA ARG A 29 26.50 -19.96 7.79
C ARG A 29 25.34 -20.38 8.64
N ASP A 30 25.61 -20.17 9.86
CA ASP A 30 24.77 -20.19 11.01
C ASP A 30 23.43 -19.48 10.76
N TRP A 31 22.65 -20.10 9.85
CA TRP A 31 21.28 -19.74 9.62
C TRP A 31 20.40 -20.06 10.85
N HIS A 32 20.99 -20.66 11.90
CA HIS A 32 20.49 -20.67 13.25
C HIS A 32 20.69 -19.33 13.97
N MET A 33 21.54 -18.46 13.46
CA MET A 33 21.68 -17.15 14.07
C MET A 33 20.38 -16.39 13.94
N VAL A 34 19.75 -16.25 15.06
CA VAL A 34 18.57 -15.43 15.27
C VAL A 34 18.90 -14.02 14.83
N ALA A 35 18.19 -13.48 13.84
CA ALA A 35 18.14 -12.04 13.72
C ALA A 35 17.82 -11.49 15.11
N PRO A 36 18.54 -10.48 15.61
CA PRO A 36 18.21 -9.90 16.90
C PRO A 36 16.72 -9.60 16.88
N GLN A 37 16.00 -10.06 17.87
CA GLN A 37 14.61 -9.70 18.03
C GLN A 37 14.53 -8.18 18.03
N LEU A 38 13.47 -7.64 17.49
CA LEU A 38 13.14 -6.24 17.68
C LEU A 38 13.31 -5.97 19.17
N SER A 39 14.12 -4.97 19.53
CA SER A 39 14.51 -4.77 20.92
C SER A 39 13.27 -4.74 21.82
N ASP A 40 13.34 -5.46 22.92
CA ASP A 40 12.28 -5.46 23.95
C ASP A 40 12.14 -4.12 24.70
N ALA A 41 12.91 -3.10 24.28
CA ALA A 41 12.79 -1.77 24.85
C ALA A 41 11.37 -1.24 24.62
N PRO A 42 10.71 -0.72 25.65
CA PRO A 42 9.38 -0.13 25.51
C PRO A 42 9.41 0.90 24.38
N LEU A 43 8.55 0.70 23.39
CA LEU A 43 8.43 1.63 22.28
C LEU A 43 7.91 2.95 22.83
N LYS A 44 8.65 4.03 22.59
CA LYS A 44 8.26 5.39 23.01
C LYS A 44 7.21 6.01 22.06
N ASP A 45 6.65 5.20 21.19
CA ASP A 45 5.66 5.65 20.22
C ASP A 45 4.30 5.77 20.90
N ASN A 46 3.70 6.94 20.77
CA ASN A 46 2.38 7.24 21.29
C ASN A 46 1.30 7.25 20.22
N GLN A 47 1.69 7.02 18.97
CA GLN A 47 0.79 6.94 17.82
C GLN A 47 1.21 5.80 16.90
N ILE A 48 0.25 5.30 16.13
CA ILE A 48 0.45 4.23 15.16
C ILE A 48 -0.07 4.68 13.81
N MET A 49 0.76 4.53 12.78
CA MET A 49 0.41 4.80 11.38
C MET A 49 0.14 3.48 10.65
N TYR A 50 -0.96 3.43 9.94
CA TYR A 50 -1.35 2.35 9.05
C TYR A 50 -1.25 2.83 7.60
N ASN A 51 -0.36 2.23 6.84
CA ASN A 51 -0.11 2.56 5.45
C ASN A 51 -0.62 1.46 4.53
N ALA A 52 -1.50 1.80 3.60
CA ALA A 52 -1.94 0.89 2.55
C ALA A 52 -0.88 0.79 1.46
N GLY A 53 -0.45 -0.43 1.15
CA GLY A 53 0.54 -0.71 0.11
C GLY A 53 -0.13 -1.07 -1.22
N GLY A 54 0.05 -0.20 -2.22
CA GLY A 54 -0.58 -0.35 -3.53
C GLY A 54 -0.05 -1.50 -4.37
N LEU A 55 1.17 -1.98 -4.16
CA LEU A 55 1.75 -3.03 -5.00
C LEU A 55 2.14 -4.29 -4.21
N ASP A 56 2.08 -4.25 -2.90
CA ASP A 56 2.43 -5.37 -2.03
C ASP A 56 1.23 -6.01 -1.34
N GLY A 57 0.07 -5.38 -1.44
CA GLY A 57 -1.18 -5.88 -0.88
C GLY A 57 -1.21 -5.95 0.64
N ALA A 58 -0.31 -5.25 1.32
CA ALA A 58 -0.19 -5.23 2.77
C ALA A 58 -0.53 -3.88 3.37
N VAL A 59 -1.04 -3.87 4.59
CA VAL A 59 -1.07 -2.68 5.43
C VAL A 59 0.17 -2.72 6.32
N ALA A 60 1.11 -1.82 6.04
CA ALA A 60 2.29 -1.65 6.87
C ALA A 60 1.96 -0.79 8.10
N VAL A 61 2.43 -1.22 9.27
CA VAL A 61 2.12 -0.58 10.56
C VAL A 61 3.39 -0.02 11.17
N PHE A 62 3.41 1.28 11.41
CA PHE A 62 4.57 2.00 11.92
C PHE A 62 4.26 2.70 13.24
N GLY A 63 5.24 2.71 14.14
CA GLY A 63 5.21 3.55 15.33
C GLY A 63 5.60 4.99 15.02
N VAL A 64 4.92 5.96 15.62
CA VAL A 64 5.22 7.39 15.48
C VAL A 64 5.55 7.96 16.87
N PRO A 65 6.68 8.66 17.05
CA PRO A 65 7.59 9.24 16.03
C PRO A 65 8.79 8.36 15.64
N SER A 66 8.92 7.13 16.13
CA SER A 66 10.10 6.31 15.82
C SER A 66 10.19 5.94 14.34
N MET A 67 9.07 5.82 13.67
CA MET A 67 8.90 5.30 12.31
C MET A 67 9.42 3.86 12.17
N ARG A 68 9.41 3.09 13.25
CA ARG A 68 9.71 1.67 13.20
C ARG A 68 8.52 0.90 12.65
N THR A 69 8.83 -0.07 11.80
CA THR A 69 7.82 -1.00 11.31
C THR A 69 7.49 -2.03 12.38
N TYR A 70 6.24 -2.07 12.80
CA TYR A 70 5.77 -3.03 13.78
C TYR A 70 5.28 -4.31 13.12
N ARG A 71 4.57 -4.17 12.01
CA ARG A 71 3.88 -5.29 11.39
C ARG A 71 3.53 -4.99 9.94
N HIS A 72 3.33 -6.06 9.16
CA HIS A 72 2.59 -6.05 7.90
C HIS A 72 1.38 -6.94 8.03
N ILE A 73 0.23 -6.39 7.68
CA ILE A 73 -1.04 -7.12 7.66
C ILE A 73 -1.39 -7.32 6.19
N LEU A 74 -1.26 -8.56 5.71
CA LEU A 74 -1.57 -8.88 4.33
C LEU A 74 -3.09 -8.87 4.15
N VAL A 75 -3.55 -8.21 3.11
CA VAL A 75 -4.98 -8.01 2.83
C VAL A 75 -5.33 -8.44 1.42
N GLY A 76 -4.52 -8.06 0.44
CA GLY A 76 -4.83 -8.28 -0.96
C GLY A 76 -3.65 -8.08 -1.88
N VAL A 77 -3.82 -7.29 -2.96
CA VAL A 77 -2.81 -7.09 -4.01
C VAL A 77 -2.55 -5.63 -4.38
N ASP A 78 -3.55 -4.73 -4.21
CA ASP A 78 -3.45 -3.32 -4.61
C ASP A 78 -4.30 -2.47 -3.68
N LEU A 79 -3.76 -2.16 -2.50
CA LEU A 79 -4.49 -1.44 -1.46
C LEU A 79 -4.39 0.06 -1.64
N HIS A 80 -5.51 0.76 -1.43
CA HIS A 80 -5.57 2.20 -1.66
C HIS A 80 -5.89 3.02 -0.41
N GLU A 81 -7.10 2.98 0.08
CA GLU A 81 -7.56 3.88 1.14
C GLU A 81 -7.81 3.14 2.46
N PRO A 82 -7.04 3.40 3.52
CA PRO A 82 -7.36 2.95 4.86
C PRO A 82 -8.33 3.94 5.53
N VAL A 83 -9.40 3.44 6.16
CA VAL A 83 -10.38 4.25 6.87
C VAL A 83 -10.68 3.62 8.22
N PHE A 84 -10.47 4.37 9.30
CA PHE A 84 -10.79 3.89 10.65
C PHE A 84 -12.29 3.85 10.90
N SER A 85 -12.74 2.80 11.62
CA SER A 85 -14.07 2.79 12.19
C SER A 85 -14.23 3.86 13.29
N GLY A 86 -15.46 4.30 13.48
CA GLY A 86 -15.83 5.22 14.54
C GLY A 86 -17.10 5.99 14.21
N PRO A 87 -18.01 6.17 15.17
CA PRO A 87 -19.12 7.08 15.01
C PRO A 87 -18.56 8.50 14.87
N ASN A 88 -19.00 9.24 13.91
CA ASN A 88 -18.53 10.59 13.59
C ASN A 88 -17.13 10.69 12.95
N ASN A 89 -16.65 9.63 12.34
CA ASN A 89 -15.40 9.68 11.59
C ASN A 89 -15.59 10.14 10.13
N ALA A 90 -16.82 10.43 9.73
CA ALA A 90 -17.14 11.05 8.45
C ALA A 90 -16.69 12.51 8.41
N GLY A 91 -16.20 12.94 7.24
CA GLY A 91 -15.79 14.33 7.03
C GLY A 91 -14.44 14.71 7.62
N ASN A 92 -13.72 13.77 8.11
CA ASN A 92 -12.26 13.70 8.29
C ASN A 92 -11.92 12.28 8.73
N LYS A 93 -11.36 11.53 7.85
CA LYS A 93 -11.09 10.08 7.98
C LYS A 93 -10.21 9.69 9.18
N ASN A 94 -9.79 10.64 10.01
CA ASN A 94 -8.89 10.42 11.16
C ASN A 94 -9.36 11.01 12.49
N LEU A 95 -10.42 11.82 12.52
CA LEU A 95 -10.69 12.65 13.71
C LEU A 95 -11.13 11.87 14.97
N ASN A 96 -11.92 10.83 14.81
CA ASN A 96 -12.51 10.11 15.92
C ASN A 96 -12.49 8.60 15.72
N PRO A 97 -11.31 7.98 15.50
CA PRO A 97 -11.22 6.54 15.42
C PRO A 97 -11.64 5.92 16.75
N ASP A 98 -12.42 4.84 16.71
CA ASP A 98 -12.84 4.10 17.90
C ASP A 98 -11.84 3.01 18.31
N GLY A 99 -10.78 2.84 17.54
CA GLY A 99 -9.73 1.85 17.77
C GLY A 99 -10.16 0.40 17.52
N LYS A 100 -11.32 0.15 16.91
CA LYS A 100 -11.82 -1.22 16.70
C LYS A 100 -11.40 -1.80 15.36
N TYR A 101 -11.68 -1.10 14.28
CA TYR A 101 -11.47 -1.60 12.93
C TYR A 101 -10.79 -0.58 12.03
N LEU A 102 -10.05 -1.11 11.06
CA LEU A 102 -9.60 -0.39 9.88
C LEU A 102 -10.20 -1.09 8.66
N TYR A 103 -10.88 -0.32 7.84
CA TYR A 103 -11.34 -0.75 6.51
C TYR A 103 -10.31 -0.32 5.49
N VAL A 104 -9.94 -1.21 4.58
CA VAL A 104 -9.02 -0.89 3.49
C VAL A 104 -9.52 -1.54 2.20
N ASN A 105 -9.65 -0.76 1.15
CA ASN A 105 -10.05 -1.30 -0.14
C ASN A 105 -8.86 -1.83 -0.92
N ASP A 106 -9.12 -2.90 -1.64
CA ASP A 106 -8.22 -3.49 -2.61
C ASP A 106 -8.81 -3.29 -4.02
N LYS A 107 -8.18 -2.41 -4.79
CA LYS A 107 -8.60 -2.10 -6.16
C LYS A 107 -8.38 -3.28 -7.09
N GLY A 108 -7.26 -3.98 -6.91
CA GLY A 108 -6.87 -5.10 -7.76
C GLY A 108 -7.75 -6.34 -7.56
N ALA A 109 -8.06 -6.68 -6.31
CA ALA A 109 -8.88 -7.84 -5.98
C ALA A 109 -10.39 -7.52 -5.94
N GLY A 110 -10.78 -6.25 -5.88
CA GLY A 110 -12.19 -5.85 -5.72
C GLY A 110 -12.75 -6.26 -4.37
N THR A 111 -11.99 -6.04 -3.29
CA THR A 111 -12.39 -6.39 -1.93
C THR A 111 -12.22 -5.21 -0.97
N ILE A 112 -12.84 -5.32 0.20
CA ILE A 112 -12.56 -4.46 1.34
C ILE A 112 -12.08 -5.36 2.49
N GLY A 113 -10.86 -5.15 2.94
CA GLY A 113 -10.32 -5.77 4.13
C GLY A 113 -10.86 -5.11 5.40
N VAL A 114 -11.27 -5.93 6.36
CA VAL A 114 -11.65 -5.49 7.69
C VAL A 114 -10.58 -5.96 8.67
N ILE A 115 -9.76 -5.04 9.13
CA ILE A 115 -8.68 -5.30 10.06
C ILE A 115 -9.16 -5.00 11.48
N ASN A 116 -9.04 -5.98 12.36
CA ASN A 116 -9.27 -5.79 13.78
C ASN A 116 -8.04 -5.12 14.40
N LEU A 117 -8.19 -3.88 14.84
CA LEU A 117 -7.08 -3.09 15.36
C LEU A 117 -6.58 -3.60 16.72
N GLN A 118 -7.47 -4.13 17.57
CA GLN A 118 -7.07 -4.66 18.87
C GLN A 118 -6.25 -5.95 18.77
N LEU A 119 -6.52 -6.76 17.75
CA LEU A 119 -5.78 -7.98 17.47
C LEU A 119 -4.64 -7.76 16.47
N GLY A 120 -4.66 -6.65 15.71
CA GLY A 120 -3.70 -6.33 14.66
C GLY A 120 -3.72 -7.37 13.51
N ILE A 121 -4.89 -7.89 13.15
CA ILE A 121 -5.06 -8.94 12.13
C ILE A 121 -6.18 -8.60 11.15
N LEU A 122 -6.10 -9.17 9.95
CA LEU A 122 -7.22 -9.20 9.03
C LEU A 122 -8.30 -10.14 9.59
N GLU A 123 -9.49 -9.62 9.85
CA GLU A 123 -10.60 -10.40 10.40
C GLU A 123 -11.46 -11.01 9.29
N ARG A 124 -11.73 -10.24 8.23
CA ARG A 124 -12.50 -10.71 7.07
C ARG A 124 -12.25 -9.88 5.83
N LEU A 125 -12.60 -10.44 4.68
CA LEU A 125 -12.71 -9.74 3.40
C LEU A 125 -14.18 -9.63 3.00
N ILE A 126 -14.57 -8.46 2.48
CA ILE A 126 -15.86 -8.23 1.86
C ILE A 126 -15.64 -8.11 0.36
N ALA A 127 -16.09 -9.11 -0.40
CA ALA A 127 -15.92 -9.11 -1.85
C ALA A 127 -16.99 -8.24 -2.53
N MET A 128 -16.57 -7.47 -3.54
CA MET A 128 -17.49 -6.81 -4.44
C MET A 128 -18.15 -7.84 -5.36
N PRO A 129 -19.45 -7.69 -5.69
CA PRO A 129 -20.17 -8.66 -6.49
C PRO A 129 -19.74 -8.68 -7.98
N PHE A 130 -18.88 -7.74 -8.38
CA PHE A 130 -18.33 -7.60 -9.74
C PHE A 130 -17.02 -6.81 -9.69
N PRO A 131 -16.19 -6.85 -10.74
CA PRO A 131 -15.00 -6.03 -10.84
C PRO A 131 -15.36 -4.54 -10.82
N PHE A 132 -15.40 -3.95 -9.64
CA PHE A 132 -15.82 -2.56 -9.46
C PHE A 132 -14.69 -1.56 -9.76
N GLY A 133 -13.45 -2.00 -9.62
CA GLY A 133 -12.29 -1.10 -9.67
C GLY A 133 -12.35 -0.09 -8.53
N LEU A 134 -12.63 -0.58 -7.32
CA LEU A 134 -12.86 0.22 -6.11
C LEU A 134 -11.60 1.01 -5.76
N HIS A 135 -11.57 2.30 -6.13
CA HIS A 135 -10.37 3.12 -6.02
C HIS A 135 -10.21 3.72 -4.62
N HIS A 136 -11.20 4.43 -4.12
CA HIS A 136 -11.19 4.98 -2.76
C HIS A 136 -12.49 4.67 -2.03
N ILE A 137 -12.42 4.70 -0.69
CA ILE A 137 -13.56 4.51 0.20
C ILE A 137 -13.61 5.59 1.26
N THR A 138 -14.79 5.86 1.78
CA THR A 138 -15.01 6.69 2.96
C THR A 138 -16.17 6.13 3.79
N LEU A 139 -16.22 6.53 5.06
CA LEU A 139 -17.25 6.08 5.99
C LEU A 139 -18.41 7.08 6.04
N GLY A 140 -19.64 6.58 6.04
CA GLY A 140 -20.83 7.41 6.26
C GLY A 140 -20.91 7.96 7.68
N GLN A 141 -21.74 8.99 7.90
CA GLN A 141 -21.92 9.61 9.21
C GLN A 141 -22.41 8.64 10.29
N ASP A 142 -23.10 7.59 9.89
CA ASP A 142 -23.61 6.53 10.78
C ASP A 142 -22.51 5.56 11.27
N GLY A 143 -21.31 5.61 10.69
CA GLY A 143 -20.24 4.68 10.97
C GLY A 143 -20.53 3.23 10.56
N LYS A 144 -21.61 2.98 9.80
CA LYS A 144 -22.08 1.66 9.37
C LYS A 144 -22.13 1.50 7.85
N THR A 145 -22.00 2.61 7.14
CA THR A 145 -22.04 2.66 5.68
C THR A 145 -20.67 2.99 5.14
N ILE A 146 -20.23 2.28 4.11
CA ILE A 146 -19.07 2.64 3.30
C ILE A 146 -19.57 3.15 1.94
N PHE A 147 -19.04 4.31 1.52
CA PHE A 147 -19.14 4.80 0.16
C PHE A 147 -17.82 4.55 -0.57
N GLY A 148 -17.89 4.28 -1.86
CA GLY A 148 -16.69 3.99 -2.66
C GLY A 148 -16.81 4.45 -4.10
N SER A 149 -15.67 4.77 -4.69
CA SER A 149 -15.53 5.18 -6.08
C SER A 149 -14.99 4.05 -6.95
N GLY A 150 -15.60 3.86 -8.10
CA GLY A 150 -15.17 2.91 -9.13
C GLY A 150 -14.53 3.65 -10.31
N GLU A 151 -13.25 3.99 -10.19
CA GLU A 151 -12.52 4.77 -11.19
C GLU A 151 -12.61 4.15 -12.58
N LEU A 152 -12.46 2.83 -12.68
CA LEU A 152 -12.46 2.12 -13.96
C LEU A 152 -13.86 1.87 -14.52
N THR A 153 -14.89 2.03 -13.70
CA THR A 153 -16.27 1.67 -14.06
C THR A 153 -17.23 2.87 -14.12
N GLY A 154 -16.76 4.06 -13.72
CA GLY A 154 -17.58 5.26 -13.70
C GLY A 154 -18.71 5.23 -12.68
N LYS A 155 -18.54 4.49 -11.60
CA LYS A 155 -19.62 4.21 -10.63
C LYS A 155 -19.28 4.74 -9.24
N ILE A 156 -20.33 5.07 -8.49
CA ILE A 156 -20.26 5.32 -7.04
C ILE A 156 -21.07 4.24 -6.34
N MET A 157 -20.57 3.72 -5.25
CA MET A 157 -21.28 2.72 -4.45
C MET A 157 -21.59 3.22 -3.03
N LYS A 158 -22.64 2.62 -2.47
CA LYS A 158 -23.02 2.68 -1.06
C LYS A 158 -23.17 1.25 -0.56
N MET A 159 -22.48 0.90 0.53
CA MET A 159 -22.48 -0.45 1.10
C MET A 159 -22.80 -0.41 2.59
N ASP A 160 -23.70 -1.24 3.05
CA ASP A 160 -23.89 -1.54 4.47
C ASP A 160 -22.81 -2.53 4.93
N ILE A 161 -22.04 -2.17 5.96
CA ILE A 161 -20.87 -2.95 6.43
C ILE A 161 -21.28 -4.30 7.02
N ALA A 162 -22.42 -4.35 7.73
CA ALA A 162 -22.84 -5.55 8.43
C ALA A 162 -23.36 -6.63 7.48
N THR A 163 -24.10 -6.20 6.47
CA THR A 163 -24.80 -7.11 5.54
C THR A 163 -24.11 -7.25 4.20
N ALA A 164 -23.10 -6.42 3.91
CA ALA A 164 -22.46 -6.27 2.62
C ALA A 164 -23.43 -5.97 1.46
N LYS A 165 -24.63 -5.45 1.75
CA LYS A 165 -25.56 -5.02 0.71
C LYS A 165 -25.05 -3.75 0.04
N ILE A 166 -25.00 -3.78 -1.30
CA ILE A 166 -24.44 -2.71 -2.12
C ILE A 166 -25.54 -2.08 -2.98
N GLN A 167 -25.56 -0.75 -3.04
CA GLN A 167 -26.25 0.05 -4.03
C GLN A 167 -25.21 0.73 -4.91
N VAL A 168 -25.44 0.78 -6.22
CA VAL A 168 -24.52 1.35 -7.19
C VAL A 168 -25.23 2.39 -8.03
N LEU A 169 -24.55 3.51 -8.28
CA LEU A 169 -24.97 4.56 -9.21
C LEU A 169 -23.97 4.68 -10.35
N ASP A 170 -24.45 4.71 -11.57
CA ASP A 170 -23.67 5.16 -12.71
C ASP A 170 -23.54 6.68 -12.67
N TRP A 171 -22.32 7.19 -12.83
CA TRP A 171 -22.09 8.62 -12.85
C TRP A 171 -21.75 9.13 -14.23
N GLY A 172 -22.80 9.61 -14.89
CA GLY A 172 -22.72 10.39 -16.11
C GLY A 172 -22.37 9.62 -17.37
N PRO A 173 -22.21 10.36 -18.47
CA PRO A 173 -21.78 9.75 -19.71
C PRO A 173 -20.33 9.29 -19.64
N ALA A 174 -20.01 8.22 -20.37
CA ALA A 174 -18.63 7.79 -20.54
C ALA A 174 -17.82 8.78 -21.42
N PRO A 175 -16.52 9.01 -21.17
CA PRO A 175 -15.75 8.40 -20.09
C PRO A 175 -16.05 9.07 -18.74
N SER A 176 -16.14 8.27 -17.68
CA SER A 176 -16.34 8.72 -16.30
C SER A 176 -15.36 7.99 -15.40
N ALA A 177 -14.64 8.72 -14.56
CA ALA A 177 -13.66 8.17 -13.64
C ALA A 177 -13.77 8.88 -12.29
N PRO A 178 -14.72 8.43 -11.44
CA PRO A 178 -14.79 8.88 -10.05
C PRO A 178 -13.53 8.48 -9.30
N ASP A 179 -12.99 9.42 -8.55
CA ASP A 179 -11.76 9.22 -7.81
C ASP A 179 -11.97 9.39 -6.31
N TYR A 180 -11.21 10.24 -5.65
CA TYR A 180 -11.39 10.51 -4.23
C TYR A 180 -12.80 10.92 -3.89
N LEU A 181 -13.25 10.46 -2.75
CA LEU A 181 -14.56 10.84 -2.21
C LEU A 181 -14.50 11.05 -0.71
N ASP A 182 -15.33 11.93 -0.23
CA ASP A 182 -15.56 12.10 1.20
C ASP A 182 -17.01 12.48 1.50
N VAL A 183 -17.37 12.37 2.77
CA VAL A 183 -18.73 12.60 3.28
C VAL A 183 -18.74 13.83 4.16
N THR A 184 -19.80 14.60 4.09
CA THR A 184 -20.00 15.74 4.99
C THR A 184 -19.94 15.32 6.45
N LYS A 185 -19.38 16.21 7.29
CA LYS A 185 -19.29 16.03 8.73
C LYS A 185 -20.65 15.79 9.38
N PRO A 186 -20.75 14.97 10.43
CA PRO A 186 -21.95 14.81 11.24
C PRO A 186 -22.50 16.17 11.74
N GLY A 187 -23.81 16.29 11.68
CA GLY A 187 -24.52 17.55 11.98
C GLY A 187 -24.84 18.40 10.74
N LYS A 188 -24.33 18.04 9.58
CA LYS A 188 -24.75 18.54 8.27
C LYS A 188 -25.61 17.49 7.56
N PRO A 189 -26.42 17.87 6.54
CA PRO A 189 -27.03 16.88 5.66
C PRO A 189 -25.93 15.96 5.09
N GLU A 190 -26.20 14.66 5.06
CA GLU A 190 -25.22 13.70 4.58
C GLU A 190 -25.16 13.72 3.05
N TYR A 191 -24.05 14.21 2.53
CA TYR A 191 -23.71 14.19 1.12
C TYR A 191 -22.36 13.50 0.92
N VAL A 192 -22.24 12.75 -0.17
CA VAL A 192 -20.95 12.26 -0.67
C VAL A 192 -20.49 13.22 -1.76
N PHE A 193 -19.25 13.69 -1.66
CA PHE A 193 -18.58 14.46 -2.69
C PHE A 193 -17.51 13.58 -3.31
N SER A 194 -17.46 13.53 -4.65
CA SER A 194 -16.41 12.79 -5.38
C SER A 194 -15.94 13.59 -6.58
N GLY A 195 -14.63 13.63 -6.80
CA GLY A 195 -14.06 14.17 -8.02
C GLY A 195 -14.26 13.22 -9.21
N ASN A 196 -14.45 13.77 -10.41
CA ASN A 196 -14.45 12.99 -11.64
C ASN A 196 -13.38 13.51 -12.60
N TYR A 197 -12.39 12.69 -12.87
CA TYR A 197 -11.23 13.06 -13.68
C TYR A 197 -11.58 13.60 -15.05
N TYR A 198 -12.48 12.92 -15.76
CA TYR A 198 -12.81 13.26 -17.14
C TYR A 198 -13.79 14.39 -17.24
N HIS A 199 -14.72 14.49 -16.29
CA HIS A 199 -15.72 15.56 -16.31
C HIS A 199 -15.17 16.90 -15.80
N SER A 200 -14.06 16.88 -15.05
CA SER A 200 -13.55 18.07 -14.33
C SER A 200 -14.64 18.71 -13.44
N THR A 201 -15.39 17.85 -12.76
CA THR A 201 -16.46 18.22 -11.83
C THR A 201 -16.30 17.47 -10.52
N VAL A 202 -16.95 17.99 -9.48
CA VAL A 202 -17.23 17.27 -8.25
C VAL A 202 -18.72 16.95 -8.23
N GLY A 203 -19.04 15.66 -8.19
CA GLY A 203 -20.40 15.19 -7.99
C GLY A 203 -20.79 15.27 -6.52
N VAL A 204 -22.01 15.73 -6.25
CA VAL A 204 -22.64 15.73 -4.95
C VAL A 204 -23.76 14.71 -4.96
N PHE A 205 -23.67 13.71 -4.11
CA PHE A 205 -24.64 12.63 -4.01
C PHE A 205 -25.37 12.69 -2.68
N SER A 206 -26.70 12.66 -2.72
CA SER A 206 -27.50 12.41 -1.50
C SER A 206 -27.41 10.93 -1.15
N THR A 207 -27.49 10.61 0.13
CA THR A 207 -27.34 9.24 0.65
C THR A 207 -28.67 8.54 0.89
N ASN A 208 -29.76 9.31 1.01
CA ASN A 208 -31.13 8.80 1.16
C ASN A 208 -32.17 9.77 0.55
N PRO A 209 -32.71 9.48 -0.64
CA PRO A 209 -32.33 8.39 -1.55
C PRO A 209 -30.91 8.58 -2.09
N PHE A 210 -30.24 7.45 -2.42
CA PHE A 210 -28.90 7.49 -2.99
C PHE A 210 -28.96 7.90 -4.46
N LYS A 211 -28.55 9.14 -4.78
CA LYS A 211 -28.58 9.70 -6.13
C LYS A 211 -27.66 10.90 -6.29
N LEU A 212 -27.21 11.15 -7.50
CA LEU A 212 -26.55 12.41 -7.88
C LEU A 212 -27.56 13.57 -7.80
N ILE A 213 -27.20 14.63 -7.07
CA ILE A 213 -28.06 15.82 -6.93
C ILE A 213 -27.47 17.06 -7.59
N LYS A 214 -26.14 17.10 -7.75
CA LYS A 214 -25.44 18.24 -8.36
C LYS A 214 -24.08 17.83 -8.89
N GLU A 215 -23.63 18.47 -9.95
CA GLU A 215 -22.24 18.52 -10.38
C GLU A 215 -21.73 19.95 -10.27
N ILE A 216 -20.56 20.11 -9.66
CA ILE A 216 -19.91 21.41 -9.43
C ILE A 216 -18.66 21.43 -10.31
N PRO A 217 -18.58 22.31 -11.32
CA PRO A 217 -17.36 22.48 -12.10
C PRO A 217 -16.18 22.92 -11.23
N VAL A 218 -15.03 22.30 -11.42
CA VAL A 218 -13.78 22.56 -10.71
C VAL A 218 -12.61 22.63 -11.70
N GLY A 219 -11.37 22.64 -11.22
CA GLY A 219 -10.22 22.57 -12.10
C GLY A 219 -10.11 21.21 -12.82
N LYS A 220 -9.16 21.09 -13.73
CA LYS A 220 -8.98 19.90 -14.56
C LYS A 220 -8.43 18.73 -13.75
N ASN A 221 -9.01 17.55 -13.96
CA ASN A 221 -8.60 16.30 -13.35
C ASN A 221 -8.59 16.40 -11.81
N PRO A 222 -9.76 16.66 -11.17
CA PRO A 222 -9.87 16.72 -9.73
C PRO A 222 -9.52 15.37 -9.11
N HIS A 223 -8.55 15.35 -8.18
CA HIS A 223 -8.08 14.16 -7.49
C HIS A 223 -8.56 14.17 -6.03
N GLY A 224 -7.72 14.56 -5.07
CA GLY A 224 -8.12 14.66 -3.67
C GLY A 224 -9.39 15.50 -3.51
N THR A 225 -10.45 14.90 -3.01
CA THR A 225 -11.75 15.56 -2.77
C THR A 225 -12.13 15.23 -1.34
N ASP A 226 -11.74 16.10 -0.40
CA ASP A 226 -11.72 15.79 1.02
C ASP A 226 -12.46 16.86 1.82
N ALA A 227 -13.24 16.40 2.82
CA ALA A 227 -13.99 17.26 3.73
C ALA A 227 -13.11 17.75 4.88
N GLU A 228 -13.12 19.05 5.16
CA GLU A 228 -12.37 19.59 6.28
C GLU A 228 -13.10 19.35 7.61
N PRO A 229 -12.36 19.26 8.74
CA PRO A 229 -12.92 18.79 10.03
C PRO A 229 -14.05 19.62 10.62
N GLN A 230 -14.14 20.91 10.28
CA GLN A 230 -15.22 21.77 10.79
C GLN A 230 -16.51 21.65 9.95
N GLY A 231 -16.45 21.02 8.75
CA GLY A 231 -17.58 20.78 7.87
C GLY A 231 -18.02 22.02 7.09
N ARG A 232 -17.15 23.01 6.91
CA ARG A 232 -17.44 24.22 6.12
C ARG A 232 -17.18 23.99 4.65
N TYR A 233 -16.12 23.22 4.33
CA TYR A 233 -15.56 23.14 3.00
C TYR A 233 -15.24 21.70 2.58
N ILE A 234 -15.32 21.46 1.27
CA ILE A 234 -14.62 20.38 0.58
C ILE A 234 -13.44 21.03 -0.14
N GLN A 235 -12.23 20.54 0.09
CA GLN A 235 -11.05 20.94 -0.68
C GLN A 235 -10.80 19.94 -1.78
N VAL A 236 -10.62 20.44 -2.99
CA VAL A 236 -10.38 19.64 -4.20
C VAL A 236 -9.00 19.97 -4.75
N ALA A 237 -8.19 18.93 -4.95
CA ALA A 237 -6.88 19.06 -5.59
C ALA A 237 -7.03 18.89 -7.10
N ASP A 238 -6.94 19.98 -7.84
CA ASP A 238 -7.11 20.02 -9.30
C ASP A 238 -5.78 19.73 -10.00
N LYS A 239 -5.48 18.47 -10.19
CA LYS A 239 -4.19 17.91 -10.57
C LYS A 239 -3.54 18.55 -11.79
N LEU A 240 -4.32 18.83 -12.85
CA LEU A 240 -3.82 19.39 -14.10
C LEU A 240 -3.99 20.91 -14.21
N SER A 241 -4.67 21.53 -13.25
CA SER A 241 -4.82 22.99 -13.19
C SER A 241 -3.82 23.66 -12.24
N ALA A 242 -3.10 22.90 -11.42
CA ALA A 242 -2.24 23.43 -10.35
C ALA A 242 -3.00 24.38 -9.40
N THR A 243 -4.23 24.01 -9.05
CA THR A 243 -5.11 24.78 -8.16
C THR A 243 -5.74 23.90 -7.10
N LEU A 244 -6.20 24.55 -6.03
CA LEU A 244 -7.11 23.98 -5.05
C LEU A 244 -8.46 24.66 -5.19
N THR A 245 -9.51 23.89 -5.48
CA THR A 245 -10.87 24.42 -5.48
C THR A 245 -11.51 24.16 -4.12
N ILE A 246 -11.98 25.23 -3.48
CA ILE A 246 -12.69 25.19 -2.20
C ILE A 246 -14.18 25.28 -2.45
N ILE A 247 -14.93 24.24 -2.10
CA ILE A 247 -16.39 24.18 -2.22
C ILE A 247 -17.02 24.48 -0.86
N ASP A 248 -17.94 25.42 -0.82
CA ASP A 248 -18.77 25.71 0.35
C ASP A 248 -19.86 24.62 0.48
N VAL A 249 -19.84 23.88 1.59
CA VAL A 249 -20.72 22.72 1.82
C VAL A 249 -22.19 23.15 1.92
N ASP A 250 -22.47 24.29 2.56
CA ASP A 250 -23.86 24.73 2.74
C ASP A 250 -24.47 25.29 1.44
N LYS A 251 -23.63 25.83 0.56
CA LYS A 251 -24.08 26.40 -0.72
C LYS A 251 -23.99 25.42 -1.87
N LEU A 252 -23.27 24.34 -1.70
CA LEU A 252 -22.91 23.39 -2.77
C LEU A 252 -22.34 24.13 -4.00
N ALA A 253 -21.40 25.04 -3.76
CA ALA A 253 -20.84 25.91 -4.81
C ALA A 253 -19.37 26.22 -4.51
N VAL A 254 -18.61 26.53 -5.56
CA VAL A 254 -17.22 26.99 -5.41
C VAL A 254 -17.20 28.28 -4.60
N LYS A 255 -16.42 28.28 -3.53
CA LYS A 255 -16.14 29.43 -2.68
C LYS A 255 -14.94 30.21 -3.17
N LYS A 256 -13.85 29.49 -3.51
CA LYS A 256 -12.57 30.07 -3.94
C LYS A 256 -11.76 29.05 -4.72
N VAL A 257 -10.96 29.52 -5.64
CA VAL A 257 -9.89 28.75 -6.29
C VAL A 257 -8.56 29.37 -5.87
N ILE A 258 -7.64 28.53 -5.41
CA ILE A 258 -6.34 28.95 -4.85
C ILE A 258 -5.25 28.34 -5.74
N PRO A 259 -4.31 29.13 -6.27
CA PRO A 259 -3.12 28.60 -6.92
C PRO A 259 -2.33 27.70 -5.96
N ALA A 260 -1.84 26.58 -6.44
CA ALA A 260 -1.04 25.62 -5.67
C ALA A 260 0.23 25.24 -6.45
N GLY A 261 1.06 24.38 -5.88
CA GLY A 261 2.17 23.75 -6.59
C GLY A 261 1.71 22.88 -7.74
N ALA A 262 2.59 22.57 -8.68
CA ALA A 262 2.26 21.76 -9.83
C ALA A 262 1.88 20.33 -9.42
N GLY A 263 0.75 19.84 -9.93
CA GLY A 263 0.24 18.51 -9.66
C GLY A 263 -0.28 18.30 -8.23
N PRO A 264 -1.16 19.15 -7.69
CA PRO A 264 -1.81 18.87 -6.42
C PRO A 264 -2.60 17.56 -6.52
N LEU A 265 -2.45 16.69 -5.53
CA LEU A 265 -2.95 15.33 -5.65
C LEU A 265 -3.86 14.93 -4.49
N HIS A 266 -3.39 14.98 -3.25
CA HIS A 266 -4.12 14.52 -2.09
C HIS A 266 -4.04 15.54 -0.95
N ASN A 267 -5.14 15.66 -0.17
CA ASN A 267 -5.25 16.59 0.93
C ASN A 267 -5.33 15.86 2.27
N VAL A 268 -4.77 16.44 3.31
CA VAL A 268 -5.04 16.11 4.71
C VAL A 268 -5.19 17.39 5.52
N PHE A 269 -5.81 17.29 6.69
CA PHE A 269 -6.11 18.45 7.53
C PHE A 269 -5.52 18.26 8.92
N ASP A 270 -5.23 19.37 9.60
CA ASP A 270 -5.02 19.35 11.03
C ASP A 270 -6.33 18.98 11.75
N SER A 271 -6.23 18.47 12.95
CA SER A 271 -7.39 17.97 13.71
C SER A 271 -8.45 19.04 13.99
N LYS A 272 -8.06 20.30 13.95
CA LYS A 272 -8.92 21.47 14.21
C LYS A 272 -9.58 22.04 12.96
N GLY A 273 -9.12 21.66 11.76
CA GLY A 273 -9.57 22.24 10.50
C GLY A 273 -9.15 23.70 10.31
N ASN A 274 -8.00 24.09 10.85
CA ASN A 274 -7.41 25.41 10.60
C ASN A 274 -6.56 25.38 9.35
N TYR A 275 -5.85 24.28 9.11
CA TYR A 275 -4.93 24.10 8.00
C TYR A 275 -5.25 22.85 7.21
N ALA A 276 -5.03 22.94 5.91
CA ALA A 276 -4.94 21.80 5.01
C ALA A 276 -3.51 21.67 4.48
N TYR A 277 -3.09 20.45 4.26
CA TYR A 277 -1.82 20.12 3.63
C TYR A 277 -2.12 19.35 2.34
N THR A 278 -1.55 19.81 1.22
CA THR A 278 -1.75 19.16 -0.08
C THR A 278 -0.42 18.77 -0.68
N CYS A 279 -0.26 17.52 -1.06
CA CYS A 279 0.92 17.09 -1.80
C CYS A 279 0.83 17.51 -3.27
N CYS A 280 1.93 18.06 -3.80
CA CYS A 280 2.09 18.49 -5.18
C CYS A 280 3.15 17.62 -5.85
N PHE A 281 2.72 16.55 -6.56
CA PHE A 281 3.63 15.49 -6.99
C PHE A 281 4.60 15.88 -8.11
N VAL A 282 4.27 16.92 -8.90
CA VAL A 282 5.16 17.44 -9.95
C VAL A 282 6.13 18.48 -9.38
N ALA A 283 5.66 19.24 -8.38
CA ALA A 283 6.51 20.24 -7.69
C ALA A 283 7.42 19.59 -6.63
N ASP A 284 7.21 18.33 -6.25
CA ASP A 284 7.89 17.66 -5.14
C ASP A 284 7.81 18.49 -3.85
N SER A 285 6.59 18.93 -3.50
CA SER A 285 6.34 19.74 -2.31
C SER A 285 5.01 19.42 -1.64
N ILE A 286 4.86 19.90 -0.42
CA ILE A 286 3.60 19.94 0.33
C ILE A 286 3.27 21.41 0.57
N VAL A 287 2.13 21.87 0.09
CA VAL A 287 1.64 23.22 0.38
C VAL A 287 0.73 23.20 1.62
N LYS A 288 0.90 24.19 2.49
CA LYS A 288 0.06 24.44 3.67
C LYS A 288 -0.93 25.55 3.34
N ASN A 289 -2.20 25.27 3.44
CA ASN A 289 -3.30 26.19 3.18
C ASN A 289 -3.99 26.57 4.49
N ASP A 290 -4.11 27.88 4.77
CA ASP A 290 -4.94 28.40 5.86
C ASP A 290 -6.42 28.41 5.44
N LEU A 291 -7.22 27.59 6.10
CA LEU A 291 -8.65 27.40 5.78
C LEU A 291 -9.56 28.55 6.25
N THR A 292 -9.04 29.49 7.04
CA THR A 292 -9.75 30.71 7.41
C THR A 292 -9.55 31.80 6.38
N LYS A 293 -8.31 31.98 5.91
CA LYS A 293 -7.96 32.96 4.90
C LYS A 293 -8.17 32.46 3.47
N LEU A 294 -8.20 31.14 3.31
CA LEU A 294 -8.26 30.44 2.02
C LEU A 294 -7.08 30.83 1.11
N GLU A 295 -5.87 30.70 1.64
CA GLU A 295 -4.63 31.02 0.93
C GLU A 295 -3.50 30.09 1.35
N ILE A 296 -2.52 29.85 0.46
CA ILE A 296 -1.30 29.13 0.79
C ILE A 296 -0.46 30.02 1.71
N VAL A 297 -0.05 29.47 2.84
CA VAL A 297 0.74 30.17 3.85
C VAL A 297 2.14 29.61 4.01
N ASP A 298 2.38 28.38 3.54
CA ASP A 298 3.70 27.75 3.60
C ASP A 298 3.85 26.65 2.55
N GLU A 299 5.08 26.26 2.25
CA GLU A 299 5.42 25.17 1.35
C GLU A 299 6.63 24.41 1.88
N PHE A 300 6.51 23.07 1.96
CA PHE A 300 7.57 22.19 2.45
C PHE A 300 8.11 21.36 1.28
N PRO A 301 9.41 21.47 0.95
CA PRO A 301 10.00 20.62 -0.09
C PRO A 301 10.08 19.18 0.37
N VAL A 302 9.86 18.25 -0.54
CA VAL A 302 10.09 16.81 -0.38
C VAL A 302 11.23 16.36 -1.28
N HIS A 303 11.93 15.30 -0.88
CA HIS A 303 13.14 14.87 -1.58
C HIS A 303 12.86 13.88 -2.70
N TYR A 304 11.67 13.29 -2.73
CA TYR A 304 11.28 12.23 -3.68
C TYR A 304 9.87 12.48 -4.18
N ARG A 305 9.50 11.77 -5.24
CA ARG A 305 8.20 11.91 -5.91
C ARG A 305 7.04 11.52 -5.00
N ILE A 306 6.50 12.54 -4.33
CA ILE A 306 5.34 12.38 -3.44
C ILE A 306 4.09 11.99 -4.24
N GLY A 307 3.32 11.03 -3.72
CA GLY A 307 2.02 10.67 -4.29
C GLY A 307 0.87 10.91 -3.33
N HIS A 308 1.08 10.61 -2.06
CA HIS A 308 0.08 10.79 -1.02
C HIS A 308 0.68 11.43 0.23
N ILE A 309 -0.17 11.69 1.20
CA ILE A 309 0.18 12.47 2.38
C ILE A 309 -0.64 11.96 3.58
N ALA A 310 -0.07 12.00 4.76
CA ALA A 310 -0.77 11.75 6.01
C ALA A 310 -0.35 12.78 7.07
N VAL A 311 -1.17 12.98 8.09
CA VAL A 311 -0.85 13.84 9.23
C VAL A 311 -0.90 13.01 10.52
N SER A 312 -0.03 13.31 11.48
CA SER A 312 -0.03 12.66 12.78
C SER A 312 -1.30 13.03 13.59
N ALA A 313 -1.71 12.14 14.50
CA ALA A 313 -2.92 12.35 15.28
C ALA A 313 -2.83 13.55 16.26
N ASP A 314 -1.63 14.03 16.53
CA ASP A 314 -1.34 15.20 17.38
C ASP A 314 -0.99 16.46 16.60
N ASP A 315 -1.12 16.44 15.27
CA ASP A 315 -0.80 17.54 14.35
C ASP A 315 0.68 17.98 14.34
N ASN A 316 1.60 17.19 14.93
CA ASN A 316 3.01 17.56 15.02
C ASN A 316 3.83 17.18 13.80
N TYR A 317 3.34 16.26 12.97
CA TYR A 317 4.05 15.76 11.81
C TYR A 317 3.16 15.63 10.59
N VAL A 318 3.71 15.91 9.43
CA VAL A 318 3.14 15.48 8.15
C VAL A 318 4.08 14.46 7.50
N PHE A 319 3.49 13.47 6.87
CA PHE A 319 4.22 12.40 6.20
C PHE A 319 4.03 12.51 4.70
N ALA A 320 5.12 12.66 3.96
CA ALA A 320 5.11 12.50 2.52
C ALA A 320 5.22 10.99 2.19
N LEU A 321 4.27 10.48 1.44
CA LEU A 321 4.24 9.10 0.97
C LEU A 321 4.76 9.09 -0.47
N ASN A 322 6.07 8.81 -0.62
CA ASN A 322 6.80 8.97 -1.88
C ASN A 322 6.70 7.69 -2.72
N LYS A 323 5.64 7.58 -3.50
CA LYS A 323 5.33 6.37 -4.29
C LYS A 323 5.82 6.41 -5.74
N PHE A 324 6.09 7.59 -6.29
CA PHE A 324 6.44 7.74 -7.70
C PHE A 324 7.95 7.66 -7.99
N SER A 325 8.76 7.34 -7.00
CA SER A 325 10.21 7.19 -7.15
C SER A 325 10.65 5.86 -7.78
N THR A 326 9.74 4.91 -7.96
CA THR A 326 10.05 3.62 -8.60
C THR A 326 10.11 3.74 -10.12
N GLY A 327 10.84 2.81 -10.75
CA GLY A 327 10.91 2.74 -12.22
C GLY A 327 9.58 2.47 -12.92
N LEU A 328 8.54 2.09 -12.20
CA LEU A 328 7.21 1.91 -12.74
C LEU A 328 6.62 3.26 -13.20
N PHE A 329 6.83 4.32 -12.42
CA PHE A 329 6.31 5.65 -12.72
C PHE A 329 7.35 6.60 -13.33
N SER A 330 8.64 6.25 -13.25
CA SER A 330 9.74 7.03 -13.78
C SER A 330 10.73 6.11 -14.51
N PRO A 331 10.47 5.78 -15.77
CA PRO A 331 11.31 4.83 -16.53
C PRO A 331 12.72 5.36 -16.79
N THR A 332 12.94 6.65 -16.66
CA THR A 332 14.24 7.30 -16.85
C THR A 332 14.70 7.99 -15.57
N GLY A 333 15.99 7.93 -15.28
CA GLY A 333 16.60 8.59 -14.13
C GLY A 333 16.90 7.66 -12.95
N ILE A 334 17.26 8.24 -11.83
CA ILE A 334 17.62 7.52 -10.61
C ILE A 334 16.36 6.91 -10.01
N ARG A 335 16.43 5.62 -9.74
CA ARG A 335 15.36 4.87 -9.07
C ARG A 335 15.69 4.78 -7.59
N TRP A 336 14.87 5.41 -6.77
CA TRP A 336 14.95 5.29 -5.33
C TRP A 336 13.86 4.33 -4.83
N PRO A 337 14.07 3.66 -3.69
CA PRO A 337 12.99 2.95 -3.04
C PRO A 337 11.87 3.93 -2.68
N VAL A 338 10.64 3.46 -2.76
CA VAL A 338 9.52 4.19 -2.17
C VAL A 338 9.77 4.37 -0.68
N ASN A 339 9.35 5.49 -0.14
CA ASN A 339 9.70 5.86 1.23
C ASN A 339 8.66 6.78 1.86
N HIS A 340 8.73 6.91 3.18
CA HIS A 340 8.05 7.97 3.92
C HIS A 340 9.07 9.02 4.34
N GLU A 341 8.72 10.30 4.15
CA GLU A 341 9.40 11.41 4.80
C GLU A 341 8.53 11.95 5.92
N MET A 342 9.07 12.02 7.12
CA MET A 342 8.42 12.65 8.27
C MET A 342 8.92 14.09 8.41
N ILE A 343 8.03 15.05 8.30
CA ILE A 343 8.31 16.49 8.32
C ILE A 343 7.71 17.09 9.59
N ASP A 344 8.48 17.95 10.26
CA ASP A 344 8.07 18.63 11.49
C ASP A 344 7.07 19.76 11.21
N LEU A 345 5.91 19.70 11.83
CA LEU A 345 4.87 20.74 11.76
C LEU A 345 4.81 21.64 13.01
N ASN A 346 5.64 21.39 14.02
CA ASN A 346 5.65 22.20 15.22
C ASN A 346 6.29 23.56 14.94
N GLU A 347 5.48 24.60 14.77
CA GLU A 347 5.92 25.97 14.47
C GLU A 347 6.89 26.57 15.52
N LYS A 348 6.93 25.99 16.73
CA LYS A 348 7.87 26.40 17.78
C LYS A 348 9.20 25.66 17.70
N SER A 349 9.31 24.66 16.87
CA SER A 349 10.52 23.87 16.70
C SER A 349 11.52 24.57 15.78
N LYS A 350 12.81 24.36 16.04
CA LYS A 350 13.90 24.80 15.14
C LYS A 350 13.93 23.99 13.84
N THR A 351 13.24 22.87 13.81
CA THR A 351 13.12 21.97 12.66
C THR A 351 11.79 22.07 11.94
N TYR A 352 10.97 23.06 12.26
CA TYR A 352 9.71 23.32 11.54
C TYR A 352 9.92 23.31 10.02
N GLY A 353 9.07 22.57 9.33
CA GLY A 353 9.11 22.40 7.88
C GLY A 353 10.26 21.55 7.36
N LYS A 354 11.09 20.96 8.23
CA LYS A 354 12.23 20.11 7.83
C LYS A 354 11.90 18.64 7.93
N THR A 355 12.42 17.87 7.01
CA THR A 355 12.40 16.41 7.07
C THR A 355 13.25 15.93 8.25
N LEU A 356 12.62 15.22 9.17
CA LEU A 356 13.27 14.62 10.34
C LEU A 356 13.76 13.20 10.05
N LYS A 357 13.03 12.46 9.23
CA LYS A 357 13.32 11.06 8.88
C LYS A 357 12.88 10.75 7.47
N ILE A 358 13.66 9.89 6.80
CA ILE A 358 13.31 9.26 5.53
C ILE A 358 13.47 7.76 5.74
N ILE A 359 12.40 6.99 5.50
CA ILE A 359 12.36 5.58 5.80
C ILE A 359 11.89 4.83 4.57
N PRO A 360 12.71 3.94 4.00
CA PRO A 360 12.26 3.04 2.96
C PRO A 360 11.06 2.23 3.45
N VAL A 361 10.08 2.09 2.59
CA VAL A 361 8.87 1.29 2.84
C VAL A 361 8.66 0.31 1.71
N ASP A 362 7.74 -0.60 1.89
CA ASP A 362 7.45 -1.63 0.91
C ASP A 362 6.33 -1.21 -0.04
N GLY A 363 6.32 -1.85 -1.20
CA GLY A 363 5.31 -1.63 -2.20
C GLY A 363 5.20 -0.17 -2.66
N GLU A 364 4.02 0.23 -2.97
CA GLU A 364 3.63 1.61 -3.25
C GLU A 364 2.91 2.18 -2.03
N PRO A 365 3.48 3.11 -1.25
CA PRO A 365 2.78 3.70 -0.12
C PRO A 365 1.63 4.56 -0.63
N HIS A 366 0.44 3.97 -0.76
CA HIS A 366 -0.67 4.62 -1.45
C HIS A 366 -1.36 5.64 -0.56
N ASN A 367 -1.79 5.25 0.63
CA ASN A 367 -2.36 6.18 1.61
C ASN A 367 -2.10 5.70 3.03
N ALA A 368 -2.09 6.62 3.99
CA ALA A 368 -1.89 6.27 5.39
C ALA A 368 -2.79 7.07 6.33
N LYS A 369 -3.10 6.46 7.47
CA LYS A 369 -3.86 7.07 8.56
C LYS A 369 -3.17 6.81 9.89
N VAL A 370 -3.26 7.77 10.79
CA VAL A 370 -2.58 7.74 12.08
C VAL A 370 -3.60 7.84 13.21
N LEU A 371 -3.44 7.04 14.27
CA LEU A 371 -4.23 7.11 15.47
C LEU A 371 -3.36 7.08 16.73
N PHE A 372 -3.90 7.51 17.87
CA PHE A 372 -3.21 7.40 19.14
C PHE A 372 -3.12 5.93 19.59
N ALA A 373 -1.91 5.51 19.98
CA ALA A 373 -1.65 4.14 20.44
C ALA A 373 -2.51 3.76 21.66
N SER A 374 -2.95 4.74 22.44
CA SER A 374 -3.85 4.52 23.60
C SER A 374 -5.19 3.91 23.23
N LEU A 375 -5.61 4.00 21.98
CA LEU A 375 -6.86 3.40 21.49
C LEU A 375 -6.75 1.89 21.24
N ILE A 376 -5.52 1.36 21.15
CA ILE A 376 -5.24 -0.04 20.87
C ILE A 376 -4.24 -0.64 21.86
N LYS A 377 -4.49 -0.44 23.14
CA LYS A 377 -3.58 -0.73 24.25
C LYS A 377 -3.09 -2.17 24.32
N GLU A 378 -3.93 -3.11 23.94
CA GLU A 378 -3.64 -4.53 24.19
C GLU A 378 -2.47 -5.07 23.39
N TRP A 379 -2.18 -4.49 22.22
CA TRP A 379 -1.10 -4.99 21.36
C TRP A 379 0.07 -4.03 21.15
N THR A 380 -0.04 -2.78 21.62
CA THR A 380 1.06 -1.79 21.53
C THR A 380 2.06 -1.88 22.68
N THR A 381 1.76 -2.65 23.72
CA THR A 381 2.61 -2.78 24.91
C THR A 381 3.65 -3.90 24.84
N GLY A 382 3.53 -4.79 23.87
CA GLY A 382 4.47 -5.89 23.64
C GLY A 382 5.53 -5.56 22.60
N ALA A 383 6.66 -6.30 22.62
CA ALA A 383 7.58 -6.33 21.51
C ALA A 383 6.83 -6.81 20.24
N ALA A 384 7.19 -6.30 19.05
CA ALA A 384 6.53 -6.70 17.80
C ALA A 384 6.50 -8.24 17.60
N GLY A 385 7.45 -8.97 18.21
CA GLY A 385 7.45 -10.42 18.25
C GLY A 385 6.37 -11.06 19.13
N ASP A 386 5.87 -10.35 20.15
CA ASP A 386 4.84 -10.86 21.04
C ASP A 386 3.44 -10.79 20.44
N LEU A 387 3.24 -9.91 19.46
CA LEU A 387 1.99 -9.77 18.73
C LEU A 387 1.60 -11.03 17.94
N VAL A 388 2.54 -11.93 17.74
CA VAL A 388 2.38 -13.13 16.90
C VAL A 388 2.13 -14.38 17.74
N LYS A 389 2.28 -14.30 19.07
CA LYS A 389 2.33 -15.50 19.93
C LYS A 389 1.02 -16.29 20.00
N GLU A 390 -0.12 -15.69 19.77
CA GLU A 390 -1.34 -16.32 20.24
C GLU A 390 -2.29 -16.87 19.17
N LYS A 391 -2.22 -16.41 17.92
CA LYS A 391 -3.14 -16.94 16.88
C LYS A 391 -2.51 -16.92 15.50
N HIS A 392 -2.62 -18.02 14.81
CA HIS A 392 -2.37 -18.10 13.38
C HIS A 392 -3.32 -17.15 12.67
N GLN A 393 -2.75 -16.20 11.95
CA GLN A 393 -3.55 -15.33 11.09
C GLN A 393 -3.76 -16.03 9.76
N GLU A 394 -4.99 -16.43 9.49
CA GLU A 394 -5.38 -16.99 8.20
C GLU A 394 -5.81 -15.87 7.27
N MET A 395 -5.23 -15.82 6.08
CA MET A 395 -5.55 -14.82 5.07
C MET A 395 -5.72 -15.44 3.69
N HIS A 396 -6.68 -14.93 2.95
CA HIS A 396 -6.85 -15.24 1.54
C HIS A 396 -6.19 -14.16 0.70
N VAL A 397 -5.23 -14.54 -0.11
CA VAL A 397 -4.56 -13.65 -1.04
C VAL A 397 -4.98 -13.98 -2.45
N SER A 398 -5.64 -13.06 -3.08
CA SER A 398 -6.10 -12.99 -4.47
C SER A 398 -7.03 -14.09 -5.01
N HIS A 399 -7.89 -13.69 -5.94
CA HIS A 399 -8.88 -14.54 -6.62
C HIS A 399 -8.28 -15.66 -7.48
N ARG A 400 -6.99 -15.63 -7.80
CA ARG A 400 -6.35 -16.59 -8.72
C ARG A 400 -5.48 -17.65 -8.03
N SER A 401 -5.14 -17.45 -6.79
CA SER A 401 -4.50 -18.47 -5.98
C SER A 401 -5.06 -18.38 -4.57
N ALA A 402 -5.99 -19.25 -4.25
CA ALA A 402 -6.56 -19.37 -2.91
C ALA A 402 -5.51 -19.92 -1.91
N SER A 403 -4.34 -19.29 -1.84
CA SER A 403 -3.36 -19.64 -0.84
C SER A 403 -3.69 -18.88 0.44
N LYS A 404 -3.91 -19.64 1.49
CA LYS A 404 -4.04 -19.12 2.85
C LYS A 404 -2.65 -18.75 3.35
N LEU A 405 -2.53 -17.58 4.00
CA LEU A 405 -1.31 -17.15 4.65
C LEU A 405 -1.47 -17.20 6.16
N TYR A 406 -0.44 -17.73 6.83
CA TYR A 406 -0.42 -17.85 8.27
C TYR A 406 0.85 -17.21 8.81
N ILE A 407 0.72 -16.36 9.81
CA ILE A 407 1.86 -15.85 10.55
C ILE A 407 2.18 -16.85 11.66
N LEU A 408 3.42 -17.34 11.67
CA LEU A 408 3.89 -18.33 12.61
C LEU A 408 4.95 -17.73 13.54
N PRO A 409 5.12 -18.31 14.73
CA PRO A 409 6.36 -18.16 15.49
C PRO A 409 7.53 -18.50 14.58
N ARG A 410 8.69 -17.94 14.89
CA ARG A 410 9.89 -18.17 14.10
C ARG A 410 10.14 -19.66 13.88
N ASP A 411 10.17 -20.05 12.62
CA ASP A 411 10.56 -21.41 12.23
C ASP A 411 12.10 -21.59 12.40
N THR A 412 12.46 -22.62 13.15
CA THR A 412 13.85 -23.01 13.44
C THR A 412 14.30 -24.23 12.65
N ALA A 413 13.42 -24.80 11.82
CA ALA A 413 13.78 -25.97 11.02
C ALA A 413 14.89 -25.66 10.01
N LYS A 414 15.63 -26.67 9.62
CA LYS A 414 16.62 -26.57 8.53
C LYS A 414 15.93 -26.19 7.23
N PRO A 415 16.55 -25.29 6.43
CA PRO A 415 16.01 -24.99 5.10
C PRO A 415 16.05 -26.25 4.22
N GLY A 416 15.01 -26.43 3.44
CA GLY A 416 14.87 -27.60 2.58
C GLY A 416 13.44 -28.06 2.45
N ILE A 417 13.24 -29.18 1.76
CA ILE A 417 11.94 -29.81 1.55
C ILE A 417 11.87 -31.09 2.38
N VAL A 418 10.85 -31.22 3.19
CA VAL A 418 10.52 -32.44 3.92
C VAL A 418 9.10 -32.86 3.60
N GLU A 419 8.86 -34.17 3.57
CA GLU A 419 7.52 -34.70 3.40
C GLU A 419 6.95 -35.08 4.77
N LYS A 420 5.81 -34.51 5.10
CA LYS A 420 5.12 -34.76 6.35
C LYS A 420 3.62 -34.90 6.10
N ASP A 421 3.04 -36.00 6.50
CA ASP A 421 1.60 -36.25 6.39
C ASP A 421 1.04 -36.06 4.96
N GLY A 422 1.82 -36.42 3.94
CA GLY A 422 1.48 -36.26 2.53
C GLY A 422 1.55 -34.81 2.02
N VAL A 423 2.18 -33.91 2.77
CA VAL A 423 2.42 -32.53 2.40
C VAL A 423 3.92 -32.31 2.20
N LYS A 424 4.30 -31.66 1.10
CA LYS A 424 5.68 -31.17 0.85
C LYS A 424 5.85 -29.87 1.64
N GLU A 425 6.46 -29.95 2.81
CA GLU A 425 6.77 -28.79 3.65
C GLU A 425 8.13 -28.23 3.27
N ILE A 426 8.17 -26.98 2.85
CA ILE A 426 9.36 -26.29 2.34
C ILE A 426 9.73 -25.17 3.32
N HIS A 427 10.85 -25.34 4.03
CA HIS A 427 11.37 -24.34 4.94
C HIS A 427 12.36 -23.43 4.19
N VAL A 428 12.02 -22.16 4.07
CA VAL A 428 12.83 -21.16 3.37
C VAL A 428 13.36 -20.13 4.36
N LYS A 429 14.66 -19.86 4.30
CA LYS A 429 15.26 -18.73 5.00
C LYS A 429 15.53 -17.62 3.99
N ALA A 430 14.98 -16.44 4.26
CA ALA A 430 15.15 -15.24 3.45
C ALA A 430 16.11 -14.25 4.15
N PHE A 431 17.05 -13.70 3.42
CA PHE A 431 18.05 -12.74 3.91
C PHE A 431 18.52 -11.85 2.75
N SER A 432 19.14 -10.73 3.02
CA SER A 432 19.69 -9.85 1.97
C SER A 432 20.99 -10.46 1.37
N TYR A 433 21.02 -10.96 0.15
CA TYR A 433 20.02 -10.84 -0.91
C TYR A 433 19.72 -12.23 -1.48
N GLY A 434 18.99 -13.05 -0.78
CA GLY A 434 18.77 -14.39 -1.26
C GLY A 434 17.83 -15.24 -0.43
N TYR A 435 17.66 -16.46 -0.90
CA TYR A 435 16.84 -17.49 -0.28
C TYR A 435 17.64 -18.79 -0.16
N VAL A 436 17.38 -19.55 0.89
CA VAL A 436 17.84 -20.92 1.01
C VAL A 436 16.63 -21.80 1.33
N PRO A 437 16.32 -22.83 0.52
CA PRO A 437 16.98 -23.18 -0.75
C PRO A 437 16.65 -22.16 -1.87
N ARG A 438 17.53 -22.06 -2.85
CA ARG A 438 17.32 -21.23 -4.07
C ARG A 438 16.52 -21.95 -5.15
N MET A 439 16.41 -23.25 -5.07
CA MET A 439 15.62 -24.08 -5.99
C MET A 439 14.75 -25.03 -5.18
N MET A 440 13.47 -24.97 -5.43
CA MET A 440 12.46 -25.80 -4.80
C MET A 440 11.76 -26.61 -5.89
N ARG A 441 11.65 -27.92 -5.72
CA ARG A 441 11.08 -28.80 -6.73
C ARG A 441 10.03 -29.72 -6.11
N VAL A 442 8.86 -29.76 -6.71
CA VAL A 442 7.72 -30.60 -6.32
C VAL A 442 7.08 -31.20 -7.57
N ASN A 443 6.19 -32.17 -7.41
CA ASN A 443 5.43 -32.74 -8.52
C ASN A 443 4.06 -32.08 -8.65
N LYS A 444 3.52 -32.12 -9.85
CA LYS A 444 2.13 -31.72 -10.09
C LYS A 444 1.19 -32.60 -9.25
N GLY A 445 0.30 -31.94 -8.53
CA GLY A 445 -0.65 -32.58 -7.60
C GLY A 445 -0.16 -32.62 -6.16
N ASP A 446 1.11 -32.33 -5.89
CA ASP A 446 1.60 -32.26 -4.52
C ASP A 446 0.87 -31.17 -3.73
N LYS A 447 0.50 -31.50 -2.50
CA LYS A 447 0.12 -30.49 -1.50
C LYS A 447 1.40 -29.86 -0.97
N VAL A 448 1.51 -28.55 -1.09
CA VAL A 448 2.71 -27.80 -0.75
C VAL A 448 2.42 -26.85 0.39
N ARG A 449 3.31 -26.83 1.37
CA ARG A 449 3.36 -25.86 2.46
C ARG A 449 4.71 -25.15 2.42
N ILE A 450 4.73 -23.85 2.22
CA ILE A 450 5.96 -23.07 2.22
C ILE A 450 6.00 -22.18 3.45
N ILE A 451 7.08 -22.29 4.22
CA ILE A 451 7.33 -21.50 5.43
C ILE A 451 8.53 -20.61 5.16
N VAL A 452 8.30 -19.32 5.00
CA VAL A 452 9.36 -18.32 4.77
C VAL A 452 9.71 -17.62 6.07
N THR A 453 10.97 -17.69 6.48
CA THR A 453 11.47 -17.03 7.68
C THR A 453 12.47 -15.95 7.28
N ASN A 454 12.21 -14.72 7.65
CA ASN A 454 13.19 -13.64 7.50
C ASN A 454 14.25 -13.73 8.61
N ILE A 455 15.48 -14.06 8.22
CA ILE A 455 16.64 -14.18 9.12
C ILE A 455 17.64 -13.05 8.97
N ASP A 456 17.28 -11.98 8.28
CA ASP A 456 18.18 -10.86 8.03
C ASP A 456 18.69 -10.20 9.31
N LYS A 457 19.94 -9.77 9.27
CA LYS A 457 20.61 -9.16 10.44
C LYS A 457 20.39 -7.66 10.56
N ALA A 458 19.60 -7.05 9.70
CA ALA A 458 19.31 -5.61 9.72
C ALA A 458 20.56 -4.70 9.70
N ALA A 459 21.64 -5.16 9.18
CA ALA A 459 22.90 -4.42 9.16
C ALA A 459 23.24 -3.87 7.78
N GLY A 460 22.30 -3.94 6.87
CA GLY A 460 22.54 -3.49 5.51
C GLY A 460 22.80 -1.99 5.41
N ILE A 461 23.13 -1.57 4.21
CA ILE A 461 23.37 -0.16 3.85
C ILE A 461 22.18 0.74 4.24
N THR A 462 20.99 0.19 4.28
CA THR A 462 19.75 0.90 4.66
C THR A 462 19.67 1.23 6.15
N LYS A 463 20.48 0.57 7.01
CA LYS A 463 20.37 0.68 8.47
C LYS A 463 18.94 0.50 9.01
N ASN A 464 18.06 -0.10 8.23
CA ASN A 464 16.69 -0.36 8.64
C ASN A 464 16.64 -1.64 9.49
N PRO A 465 16.34 -1.55 10.79
CA PRO A 465 16.24 -2.73 11.65
C PRO A 465 15.05 -3.62 11.29
N ASP A 466 14.10 -3.12 10.56
CA ASP A 466 12.80 -3.74 10.29
C ASP A 466 12.67 -4.21 8.83
N VAL A 467 13.79 -4.57 8.20
CA VAL A 467 13.79 -5.08 6.81
C VAL A 467 12.79 -6.20 6.63
N ILE A 468 11.94 -6.04 5.64
CA ILE A 468 10.99 -7.04 5.21
C ILE A 468 11.57 -7.79 4.02
N MET A 469 11.39 -9.10 4.02
CA MET A 469 11.73 -9.95 2.90
C MET A 469 10.46 -10.41 2.20
N GLY A 470 10.37 -10.07 0.93
CA GLY A 470 9.34 -10.58 0.06
C GLY A 470 9.67 -11.98 -0.43
N PHE A 471 8.64 -12.74 -0.74
CA PHE A 471 8.75 -14.05 -1.39
C PHE A 471 7.54 -14.23 -2.27
N THR A 472 7.65 -13.78 -3.50
CA THR A 472 6.58 -13.85 -4.50
C THR A 472 6.88 -14.97 -5.47
N ILE A 473 5.99 -15.95 -5.57
CA ILE A 473 6.05 -17.01 -6.58
C ILE A 473 5.24 -16.55 -7.78
N TYR A 474 5.92 -16.30 -8.88
CA TYR A 474 5.34 -15.83 -10.13
C TYR A 474 5.62 -16.83 -11.26
N GLY A 475 4.65 -17.13 -12.07
CA GLY A 475 4.83 -18.08 -13.16
C GLY A 475 3.85 -17.88 -14.30
N PRO A 476 3.92 -18.76 -15.32
CA PRO A 476 3.24 -18.57 -16.60
C PRO A 476 1.71 -18.40 -16.50
N TYR A 477 1.13 -18.64 -15.36
CA TYR A 477 -0.32 -18.55 -15.15
C TYR A 477 -0.72 -17.58 -14.02
N GLY A 478 0.15 -16.62 -13.73
CA GLY A 478 -0.09 -15.57 -12.74
C GLY A 478 0.57 -15.84 -11.39
N LEU A 479 0.30 -14.92 -10.47
CA LEU A 479 0.83 -14.95 -9.11
C LEU A 479 0.29 -16.18 -8.35
N ARG A 480 1.19 -16.98 -7.76
CA ARG A 480 0.81 -18.13 -6.93
C ARG A 480 0.83 -17.82 -5.44
N SER A 481 1.71 -16.97 -5.01
CA SER A 481 1.82 -16.58 -3.61
C SER A 481 2.61 -15.28 -3.49
N ASN A 482 2.22 -14.46 -2.55
CA ASN A 482 2.90 -13.23 -2.20
C ASN A 482 3.07 -13.21 -0.68
N ILE A 483 4.29 -13.47 -0.21
CA ILE A 483 4.62 -13.55 1.21
C ILE A 483 5.49 -12.36 1.58
N SER A 484 5.15 -11.70 2.68
CA SER A 484 5.91 -10.63 3.29
C SER A 484 6.31 -11.03 4.71
N ALA A 485 7.59 -11.30 4.91
CA ALA A 485 8.10 -11.74 6.20
C ALA A 485 8.91 -10.63 6.86
N THR A 486 8.43 -10.10 7.96
CA THR A 486 9.20 -9.21 8.83
C THR A 486 10.33 -9.99 9.52
N ARG A 487 11.38 -9.27 9.89
CA ARG A 487 12.55 -9.88 10.51
C ARG A 487 12.19 -10.71 11.76
N GLY A 488 12.72 -11.92 11.83
CA GLY A 488 12.50 -12.83 12.95
C GLY A 488 11.15 -13.55 12.96
N ILE A 489 10.28 -13.29 11.97
CA ILE A 489 8.95 -13.90 11.84
C ILE A 489 8.96 -14.90 10.69
N SER A 490 8.10 -15.90 10.78
CA SER A 490 7.81 -16.83 9.70
C SER A 490 6.39 -16.62 9.17
N VAL A 491 6.26 -16.71 7.86
CA VAL A 491 4.95 -16.67 7.18
C VAL A 491 4.80 -17.94 6.36
N MET A 492 3.67 -18.60 6.49
CA MET A 492 3.37 -19.87 5.83
C MET A 492 2.26 -19.69 4.81
N THR A 493 2.38 -20.40 3.70
CA THR A 493 1.30 -20.59 2.72
C THR A 493 1.11 -22.06 2.40
N GLU A 494 -0.10 -22.43 2.01
CA GLU A 494 -0.44 -23.76 1.55
C GLU A 494 -1.21 -23.70 0.22
N PHE A 495 -0.85 -24.57 -0.71
CA PHE A 495 -1.54 -24.71 -1.99
C PHE A 495 -1.31 -26.10 -2.60
N VAL A 496 -2.05 -26.42 -3.64
CA VAL A 496 -1.78 -27.58 -4.48
C VAL A 496 -0.98 -27.14 -5.70
N ALA A 497 0.12 -27.83 -5.99
CA ALA A 497 0.93 -27.59 -7.19
C ALA A 497 0.22 -28.18 -8.42
N ASP A 498 -0.85 -27.53 -8.87
CA ASP A 498 -1.80 -28.05 -9.88
C ASP A 498 -1.33 -27.83 -11.33
N ILE A 499 -0.40 -26.94 -11.57
CA ILE A 499 0.12 -26.58 -12.90
C ILE A 499 1.61 -26.84 -12.95
N ALA A 500 2.04 -27.74 -13.83
CA ALA A 500 3.44 -28.02 -14.07
C ALA A 500 4.09 -26.85 -14.81
N GLY A 501 5.30 -26.47 -14.39
CA GLY A 501 6.05 -25.38 -15.00
C GLY A 501 7.17 -24.84 -14.12
N GLU A 502 7.85 -23.84 -14.64
CA GLU A 502 8.88 -23.09 -13.94
C GLU A 502 8.30 -21.80 -13.42
N TYR A 503 8.49 -21.53 -12.16
CA TYR A 503 8.02 -20.34 -11.48
C TYR A 503 9.22 -19.58 -10.93
N GLU A 504 9.25 -18.30 -11.19
CA GLU A 504 10.24 -17.41 -10.60
C GLU A 504 9.82 -17.03 -9.18
N ILE A 505 10.80 -16.95 -8.29
CA ILE A 505 10.64 -16.36 -6.97
C ILE A 505 11.47 -15.09 -6.92
N TYR A 506 10.87 -14.01 -6.47
CA TYR A 506 11.56 -12.74 -6.27
C TYR A 506 11.10 -12.03 -5.01
N CYS A 507 11.91 -11.10 -4.54
CA CYS A 507 11.56 -10.21 -3.44
C CYS A 507 10.79 -9.02 -4.00
N GLN A 508 9.56 -8.81 -3.54
CA GLN A 508 8.74 -7.66 -3.93
C GLN A 508 8.99 -6.43 -3.03
N HIS A 509 9.77 -6.60 -1.94
CA HIS A 509 10.07 -5.52 -1.01
C HIS A 509 11.50 -5.04 -1.17
N PHE A 510 11.70 -3.74 -1.12
CA PHE A 510 13.06 -3.20 -1.19
C PHE A 510 13.86 -3.55 0.07
N CYS A 511 14.75 -4.54 -0.06
CA CYS A 511 15.60 -5.03 1.02
C CYS A 511 17.06 -4.51 0.97
N GLY A 512 17.38 -3.66 0.01
CA GLY A 512 18.70 -3.06 -0.14
C GLY A 512 19.19 -2.96 -1.60
N PRO A 513 20.45 -2.54 -1.82
CA PRO A 513 20.97 -2.23 -3.17
C PRO A 513 20.92 -3.37 -4.18
N LEU A 514 21.02 -4.62 -3.74
CA LEU A 514 20.96 -5.79 -4.61
C LEU A 514 19.59 -6.49 -4.56
N HIS A 515 18.56 -5.76 -4.19
CA HIS A 515 17.19 -6.26 -4.10
C HIS A 515 16.71 -6.99 -5.37
N LEU A 516 17.03 -6.47 -6.55
CA LEU A 516 16.62 -7.08 -7.82
C LEU A 516 17.32 -8.42 -8.10
N GLU A 517 18.42 -8.71 -7.42
CA GLU A 517 19.17 -9.96 -7.52
C GLU A 517 18.64 -11.03 -6.55
N MET A 518 17.71 -10.68 -5.68
CA MET A 518 17.11 -11.60 -4.71
C MET A 518 16.05 -12.47 -5.39
N ARG A 519 16.52 -13.57 -6.00
CA ARG A 519 15.71 -14.48 -6.81
C ARG A 519 15.94 -15.94 -6.44
N ALA A 520 14.93 -16.77 -6.72
CA ALA A 520 14.95 -18.23 -6.59
C ALA A 520 14.02 -18.85 -7.63
N ALA A 521 13.96 -20.17 -7.68
CA ALA A 521 13.08 -20.91 -8.58
C ALA A 521 12.20 -21.91 -7.83
N PHE A 522 10.94 -22.02 -8.25
CA PHE A 522 10.03 -23.06 -7.83
C PHE A 522 9.59 -23.85 -9.04
N LEU A 523 9.90 -25.15 -9.05
CA LEU A 523 9.69 -26.04 -10.18
C LEU A 523 8.59 -27.04 -9.85
N VAL A 524 7.59 -27.14 -10.70
CA VAL A 524 6.52 -28.14 -10.60
C VAL A 524 6.69 -29.12 -11.76
N ASP A 525 7.18 -30.32 -11.45
CA ASP A 525 7.37 -31.38 -12.45
C ASP A 525 6.05 -32.04 -12.82
N GLY A 526 5.94 -32.43 -14.08
CA GLY A 526 4.76 -33.14 -14.60
C GLY A 526 4.53 -32.87 -16.09
N PRO A 527 3.56 -33.56 -16.69
CA PRO A 527 3.16 -33.23 -18.05
C PRO A 527 2.79 -31.75 -18.09
N LYS A 528 3.39 -31.01 -19.00
CA LYS A 528 3.00 -29.61 -19.26
C LYS A 528 1.52 -29.62 -19.65
N GLY A 529 0.65 -29.42 -18.69
CA GLY A 529 -0.77 -29.25 -18.93
C GLY A 529 -0.95 -27.99 -19.75
N GLN A 530 -1.79 -28.02 -20.78
CA GLN A 530 -2.44 -26.78 -21.19
C GLN A 530 -3.05 -26.18 -19.91
N ALA A 531 -2.78 -24.93 -19.63
CA ALA A 531 -3.51 -24.22 -18.63
C ALA A 531 -4.98 -24.43 -18.95
N ASN A 532 -5.68 -25.09 -18.05
CA ASN A 532 -7.12 -25.05 -18.11
C ASN A 532 -7.49 -23.62 -17.70
N LEU A 533 -7.43 -22.72 -18.66
CA LEU A 533 -7.92 -21.34 -18.53
C LEU A 533 -9.44 -21.31 -18.34
N ALA A 534 -10.07 -22.47 -18.38
CA ALA A 534 -11.47 -22.73 -18.14
C ALA A 534 -11.80 -22.88 -16.64
N THR A 535 -11.17 -22.15 -15.75
CA THR A 535 -11.82 -21.85 -14.49
C THR A 535 -12.68 -20.62 -14.73
N GLY A 536 -13.97 -20.70 -14.42
CA GLY A 536 -15.04 -19.79 -14.82
C GLY A 536 -14.81 -18.27 -14.65
N ASP A 537 -13.78 -17.88 -13.93
CA ASP A 537 -13.40 -16.48 -13.73
C ASP A 537 -12.77 -15.83 -14.97
N TYR A 538 -12.12 -16.60 -15.82
CA TYR A 538 -11.53 -16.08 -17.06
C TYR A 538 -12.58 -15.91 -18.15
N ASP A 539 -13.57 -16.79 -18.20
CA ASP A 539 -14.70 -16.67 -19.12
C ASP A 539 -15.61 -15.47 -18.79
N GLU A 540 -15.73 -15.12 -17.53
CA GLU A 540 -16.42 -13.90 -17.10
C GLU A 540 -15.63 -12.63 -17.48
N ALA A 541 -14.30 -12.65 -17.35
CA ALA A 541 -13.47 -11.52 -17.76
C ALA A 541 -13.45 -11.31 -19.29
N GLN A 542 -13.57 -12.38 -20.07
CA GLN A 542 -13.71 -12.29 -21.53
C GLN A 542 -15.08 -11.76 -21.99
N LYS A 543 -16.08 -11.80 -21.13
CA LYS A 543 -17.40 -11.22 -21.39
C LYS A 543 -17.46 -9.71 -21.16
N LEU A 544 -16.38 -9.09 -20.70
CA LEU A 544 -16.32 -7.63 -20.55
C LEU A 544 -16.36 -6.96 -21.93
N PRO A 545 -17.29 -6.03 -22.17
CA PRO A 545 -17.35 -5.29 -23.42
C PRO A 545 -16.03 -4.54 -23.65
N GLY A 546 -15.35 -4.82 -24.75
CA GLY A 546 -14.07 -4.22 -25.13
C GLY A 546 -12.88 -5.18 -25.19
N LEU A 547 -12.92 -6.33 -24.48
CA LEU A 547 -11.88 -7.37 -24.59
C LEU A 547 -12.14 -8.35 -25.76
N THR A 548 -13.27 -8.25 -26.42
CA THR A 548 -13.65 -9.06 -27.59
C THR A 548 -13.36 -8.37 -28.92
N ASP A 549 -12.72 -7.20 -28.92
CA ASP A 549 -12.29 -6.54 -30.16
C ASP A 549 -11.13 -7.33 -30.76
N PRO A 550 -11.31 -8.00 -31.93
CA PRO A 550 -10.27 -8.78 -32.58
C PRO A 550 -9.00 -7.96 -32.86
N ALA A 551 -9.14 -6.66 -33.11
CA ALA A 551 -8.01 -5.77 -33.36
C ALA A 551 -7.17 -5.51 -32.11
N LEU A 552 -7.77 -5.48 -30.92
CA LEU A 552 -7.04 -5.36 -29.65
C LEU A 552 -6.36 -6.67 -29.25
N LEU A 553 -6.99 -7.82 -29.53
CA LEU A 553 -6.40 -9.14 -29.32
C LEU A 553 -5.21 -9.38 -30.24
N GLU A 554 -5.32 -9.01 -31.52
CA GLU A 554 -4.23 -9.11 -32.49
C GLU A 554 -3.06 -8.18 -32.13
N ARG A 555 -3.34 -7.00 -31.60
CA ARG A 555 -2.32 -6.06 -31.13
C ARG A 555 -1.61 -6.53 -29.85
N ALA A 556 -2.34 -7.16 -28.92
CA ALA A 556 -1.76 -7.75 -27.71
C ALA A 556 -0.89 -8.99 -27.99
N GLN A 557 -1.14 -9.70 -29.09
CA GLN A 557 -0.31 -10.84 -29.53
C GLN A 557 0.97 -10.42 -30.26
N ARG A 558 1.09 -9.13 -30.63
CA ARG A 558 2.28 -8.59 -31.32
C ARG A 558 3.25 -7.86 -30.39
N ILE A 559 2.91 -7.70 -29.12
CA ILE A 559 3.75 -7.18 -28.04
C ILE A 559 4.29 -8.34 -27.21
#